data_84ae8cb633d850b7e1d8f2268cf7fae5
#
_entry.id   84ae8cb633d850b7e1d8f2268cf7fae5
#
_cell.length_a   1.000
_cell.length_b   1.000
_cell.length_c   1.000
_cell.angle_alpha   90.00
_cell.angle_beta   90.00
_cell.angle_gamma   90.00
#
_symmetry.space_group_name_H-M   'P 1'
#
loop_
_entity.id
_entity.type
_entity.pdbx_description
1 polymer ?
#
loop_
_entity_poly.entity_id
_entity_poly.type
_entity_poly.pdbx_seq_one_letter_code
_entity_poly.pdbx_strand_id
1 'polypeptide(L)'
;MEQIQYCRTLPVFDEVDILVVGAGPAGIGAAISAARSGAKTMLFDQNGYVGGQATAGRVGPFMTCYDAKNENMIIRGIFKEIVERMKVLGGAIDPKEIQAEEPYSGFYKIGHAHVGPFDHECFKQVSTDMLLEAGVTLLLHTFFVDVVMEEKRISGVVVANKSGMSVIRAKIVIDCSG
;
A
#
# COMPACT_ATOMS: atom_id res chain seq x y z
N MET A 1 -30.42 -20.94 -7.81
CA MET A 1 -29.25 -20.81 -8.72
C MET A 1 -28.61 -22.19 -8.87
N GLU A 2 -28.30 -22.60 -10.09
CA GLU A 2 -27.54 -23.84 -10.34
C GLU A 2 -26.11 -23.67 -9.78
N GLN A 3 -25.56 -24.76 -9.18
CA GLN A 3 -24.22 -24.77 -8.63
C GLN A 3 -23.37 -25.77 -9.42
N ILE A 4 -22.15 -25.32 -9.78
CA ILE A 4 -21.18 -26.16 -10.48
C ILE A 4 -19.95 -26.32 -9.56
N GLN A 5 -19.57 -27.56 -9.30
CA GLN A 5 -18.32 -27.86 -8.59
C GLN A 5 -17.15 -27.76 -9.59
N TYR A 6 -16.14 -26.94 -9.26
CA TYR A 6 -14.92 -26.78 -10.04
C TYR A 6 -13.70 -27.10 -9.19
N CYS A 7 -12.91 -28.08 -9.60
CA CYS A 7 -11.70 -28.51 -8.90
C CYS A 7 -10.48 -28.37 -9.81
N ARG A 8 -9.40 -27.81 -9.31
CA ARG A 8 -8.15 -27.64 -10.04
C ARG A 8 -6.94 -27.74 -9.10
N THR A 9 -5.88 -28.41 -9.58
CA THR A 9 -4.56 -28.35 -8.94
C THR A 9 -3.85 -27.09 -9.41
N LEU A 10 -3.34 -26.29 -8.46
CA LEU A 10 -2.65 -25.02 -8.75
C LEU A 10 -1.15 -25.13 -8.50
N PRO A 11 -0.30 -24.54 -9.35
CA PRO A 11 1.11 -24.45 -9.06
C PRO A 11 1.38 -23.48 -7.90
N VAL A 12 2.43 -23.74 -7.13
CA VAL A 12 2.97 -22.77 -6.16
C VAL A 12 3.85 -21.78 -6.94
N PHE A 13 3.52 -20.50 -6.87
CA PHE A 13 4.27 -19.42 -7.54
C PHE A 13 5.55 -19.08 -6.77
N ASP A 14 5.45 -18.89 -5.46
CA ASP A 14 6.57 -18.58 -4.58
C ASP A 14 6.21 -18.92 -3.13
N GLU A 15 7.23 -18.91 -2.26
CA GLU A 15 7.10 -19.02 -0.81
C GLU A 15 7.84 -17.86 -0.13
N VAL A 16 7.14 -17.13 0.76
CA VAL A 16 7.64 -15.94 1.42
C VAL A 16 7.42 -16.00 2.94
N ASP A 17 8.13 -15.15 3.67
CA ASP A 17 7.86 -15.00 5.11
C ASP A 17 6.57 -14.20 5.33
N ILE A 18 6.44 -13.08 4.60
CA ILE A 18 5.31 -12.17 4.72
C ILE A 18 4.71 -11.89 3.34
N LEU A 19 3.42 -12.15 3.20
CA LEU A 19 2.62 -11.78 2.04
C LEU A 19 1.67 -10.64 2.42
N VAL A 20 1.76 -9.54 1.71
CA VAL A 20 0.87 -8.39 1.87
C VAL A 20 -0.13 -8.37 0.72
N VAL A 21 -1.41 -8.33 1.03
CA VAL A 21 -2.52 -8.32 0.08
C VAL A 21 -3.03 -6.90 -0.06
N GLY A 22 -2.85 -6.29 -1.23
CA GLY A 22 -3.26 -4.92 -1.53
C GLY A 22 -2.14 -3.89 -1.32
N ALA A 23 -1.81 -3.15 -2.38
CA ALA A 23 -0.76 -2.13 -2.41
C ALA A 23 -1.30 -0.70 -2.18
N GLY A 24 -2.35 -0.56 -1.37
CA GLY A 24 -2.81 0.73 -0.85
C GLY A 24 -1.81 1.33 0.17
N PRO A 25 -2.09 2.51 0.73
CA PRO A 25 -1.20 3.15 1.70
C PRO A 25 -0.81 2.24 2.89
N ALA A 26 -1.75 1.45 3.39
CA ALA A 26 -1.50 0.48 4.47
C ALA A 26 -0.53 -0.62 4.02
N GLY A 27 -0.77 -1.21 2.83
CA GLY A 27 0.07 -2.28 2.29
C GLY A 27 1.49 -1.82 1.96
N ILE A 28 1.66 -0.60 1.43
CA ILE A 28 2.97 0.00 1.20
C ILE A 28 3.75 0.09 2.53
N GLY A 29 3.12 0.64 3.57
CA GLY A 29 3.73 0.75 4.90
C GLY A 29 4.08 -0.61 5.50
N ALA A 30 3.16 -1.58 5.43
CA ALA A 30 3.36 -2.94 5.93
C ALA A 30 4.52 -3.65 5.20
N ALA A 31 4.53 -3.62 3.86
CA ALA A 31 5.54 -4.31 3.06
C ALA A 31 6.94 -3.73 3.25
N ILE A 32 7.08 -2.39 3.24
CA ILE A 32 8.37 -1.74 3.47
C ILE A 32 8.88 -2.05 4.88
N SER A 33 8.01 -1.99 5.91
CA SER A 33 8.40 -2.30 7.28
C SER A 33 8.86 -3.75 7.43
N ALA A 34 8.11 -4.69 6.88
CA ALA A 34 8.43 -6.11 6.93
C ALA A 34 9.77 -6.42 6.26
N ALA A 35 9.97 -5.92 5.03
CA ALA A 35 11.20 -6.12 4.28
C ALA A 35 12.43 -5.48 4.96
N ARG A 36 12.29 -4.25 5.47
CA ARG A 36 13.35 -3.57 6.24
C ARG A 36 13.69 -4.27 7.56
N SER A 37 12.77 -5.10 8.07
CA SER A 37 13.02 -5.97 9.23
C SER A 37 13.68 -7.30 8.87
N GLY A 38 14.03 -7.52 7.61
CA GLY A 38 14.75 -8.70 7.11
C GLY A 38 13.87 -9.86 6.66
N ALA A 39 12.54 -9.70 6.61
CA ALA A 39 11.64 -10.75 6.13
C ALA A 39 11.60 -10.78 4.59
N LYS A 40 11.61 -12.00 4.00
CA LYS A 40 11.30 -12.18 2.57
C LYS A 40 9.84 -11.78 2.36
N THR A 41 9.61 -10.61 1.76
CA THR A 41 8.30 -9.98 1.65
C THR A 41 7.85 -9.88 0.20
N MET A 42 6.59 -10.25 -0.05
CA MET A 42 5.91 -10.02 -1.32
C MET A 42 4.65 -9.19 -1.08
N LEU A 43 4.39 -8.26 -2.00
CA LEU A 43 3.20 -7.42 -2.06
C LEU A 43 2.52 -7.62 -3.40
N PHE A 44 1.21 -7.87 -3.42
CA PHE A 44 0.49 -7.90 -4.69
C PHE A 44 -0.75 -7.00 -4.68
N ASP A 45 -1.14 -6.55 -5.88
CA ASP A 45 -2.33 -5.71 -6.09
C ASP A 45 -2.99 -6.02 -7.43
N GLN A 46 -4.30 -5.82 -7.50
CA GLN A 46 -5.09 -5.97 -8.72
C GLN A 46 -4.79 -4.89 -9.76
N ASN A 47 -4.35 -3.71 -9.32
CA ASN A 47 -3.98 -2.61 -10.21
C ASN A 47 -2.58 -2.83 -10.80
N GLY A 48 -2.28 -2.10 -11.88
CA GLY A 48 -0.97 -2.07 -12.52
C GLY A 48 0.03 -1.12 -11.85
N TYR A 49 -0.31 -0.56 -10.69
CA TYR A 49 0.49 0.38 -9.91
C TYR A 49 0.05 0.39 -8.46
N VAL A 50 0.93 0.85 -7.58
CA VAL A 50 0.68 0.95 -6.15
C VAL A 50 -0.03 2.24 -5.77
N GLY A 51 -0.53 2.32 -4.53
CA GLY A 51 -1.09 3.53 -3.92
C GLY A 51 -2.59 3.45 -3.61
N GLY A 52 -3.33 2.50 -4.17
CA GLY A 52 -4.75 2.29 -3.87
C GLY A 52 -5.57 3.58 -3.95
N GLN A 53 -6.21 3.98 -2.84
CA GLN A 53 -7.02 5.20 -2.79
C GLN A 53 -6.21 6.47 -3.12
N ALA A 54 -4.94 6.53 -2.74
CA ALA A 54 -4.08 7.68 -3.03
C ALA A 54 -3.71 7.82 -4.51
N THR A 55 -3.96 6.80 -5.34
CA THR A 55 -3.63 6.80 -6.77
C THR A 55 -4.81 6.42 -7.64
N ALA A 56 -5.26 5.16 -7.61
CA ALA A 56 -6.43 4.70 -8.36
C ALA A 56 -7.71 5.43 -7.94
N GLY A 57 -7.91 5.62 -6.64
CA GLY A 57 -9.05 6.33 -6.07
C GLY A 57 -8.96 7.85 -6.17
N ARG A 58 -7.78 8.40 -6.54
CA ARG A 58 -7.50 9.85 -6.61
C ARG A 58 -7.89 10.61 -5.34
N VAL A 59 -7.77 9.97 -4.19
CA VAL A 59 -8.01 10.60 -2.90
C VAL A 59 -6.76 11.35 -2.46
N GLY A 60 -6.86 12.63 -2.39
CA GLY A 60 -5.87 13.57 -1.86
C GLY A 60 -6.60 14.70 -1.19
N PRO A 61 -5.93 15.48 -0.39
CA PRO A 61 -4.54 15.45 0.05
C PRO A 61 -4.27 14.46 1.20
N PHE A 62 -3.01 14.34 1.64
CA PHE A 62 -2.70 13.65 2.90
C PHE A 62 -3.32 14.39 4.08
N MET A 63 -4.11 13.70 4.88
CA MET A 63 -4.89 14.27 5.98
C MET A 63 -4.33 13.83 7.34
N THR A 64 -4.48 14.71 8.36
CA THR A 64 -4.36 14.39 9.79
C THR A 64 -3.07 13.66 10.21
N CYS A 65 -1.90 14.16 9.84
CA CYS A 65 -0.62 13.63 10.32
C CYS A 65 -0.13 14.31 11.61
N TYR A 66 -0.85 15.32 12.12
CA TYR A 66 -0.53 16.05 13.34
C TYR A 66 -1.50 15.71 14.48
N ASP A 67 -1.10 16.04 15.72
CA ASP A 67 -1.95 15.92 16.90
C ASP A 67 -3.15 16.90 16.84
N ALA A 68 -4.09 16.74 17.77
CA ALA A 68 -5.30 17.58 17.82
C ALA A 68 -5.03 19.08 18.05
N LYS A 69 -3.84 19.43 18.53
CA LYS A 69 -3.41 20.82 18.72
C LYS A 69 -2.66 21.38 17.51
N ASN A 70 -2.39 20.54 16.50
CA ASN A 70 -1.56 20.88 15.34
C ASN A 70 -0.12 21.30 15.68
N GLU A 71 0.41 20.86 16.83
CA GLU A 71 1.74 21.20 17.27
C GLU A 71 2.78 20.14 16.89
N ASN A 72 2.38 18.86 16.93
CA ASN A 72 3.30 17.75 16.74
C ASN A 72 2.83 16.79 15.64
N MET A 73 3.73 16.51 14.70
CA MET A 73 3.51 15.47 13.72
C MET A 73 3.57 14.10 14.39
N ILE A 74 2.45 13.39 14.46
CA ILE A 74 2.30 12.09 15.12
C ILE A 74 2.43 10.91 14.14
N ILE A 75 2.09 11.10 12.86
CA ILE A 75 2.29 10.11 11.82
C ILE A 75 3.60 10.42 11.10
N ARG A 76 4.60 9.57 11.31
CA ARG A 76 5.99 9.73 10.83
C ARG A 76 6.48 8.46 10.13
N GLY A 77 7.78 8.20 10.18
CA GLY A 77 8.40 7.01 9.60
C GLY A 77 8.28 6.98 8.10
N ILE A 78 7.77 5.87 7.56
CA ILE A 78 7.63 5.64 6.12
C ILE A 78 6.79 6.74 5.45
N PHE A 79 5.70 7.19 6.08
CA PHE A 79 4.89 8.30 5.55
C PHE A 79 5.72 9.56 5.35
N LYS A 80 6.48 9.97 6.38
CA LYS A 80 7.34 11.16 6.30
C LYS A 80 8.40 11.00 5.22
N GLU A 81 9.03 9.82 5.13
CA GLU A 81 10.01 9.53 4.09
C GLU A 81 9.43 9.64 2.68
N ILE A 82 8.20 9.14 2.46
CA ILE A 82 7.49 9.31 1.18
C ILE A 82 7.31 10.80 0.85
N VAL A 83 6.80 11.58 1.80
CA VAL A 83 6.58 13.03 1.60
C VAL A 83 7.89 13.75 1.29
N GLU A 84 8.97 13.47 2.02
CA GLU A 84 10.28 14.08 1.79
C GLU A 84 10.83 13.75 0.39
N ARG A 85 10.72 12.50 -0.05
CA ARG A 85 11.14 12.08 -1.40
C ARG A 85 10.29 12.73 -2.48
N MET A 86 8.98 12.78 -2.30
CA MET A 86 8.07 13.43 -3.23
C MET A 86 8.33 14.94 -3.32
N LYS A 87 8.65 15.59 -2.19
CA LYS A 87 9.00 17.01 -2.15
C LYS A 87 10.25 17.32 -2.99
N VAL A 88 11.27 16.46 -2.93
CA VAL A 88 12.47 16.61 -3.76
C VAL A 88 12.14 16.58 -5.26
N LEU A 89 11.14 15.80 -5.65
CA LEU A 89 10.64 15.70 -7.02
C LEU A 89 9.60 16.77 -7.38
N GLY A 90 9.26 17.66 -6.45
CA GLY A 90 8.21 18.67 -6.64
C GLY A 90 6.78 18.12 -6.61
N GLY A 91 6.61 16.87 -6.17
CA GLY A 91 5.32 16.15 -6.15
C GLY A 91 4.55 16.22 -4.84
N ALA A 92 5.06 16.89 -3.80
CA ALA A 92 4.34 17.10 -2.54
C ALA A 92 4.80 18.37 -1.83
N ILE A 93 3.93 18.90 -0.97
CA ILE A 93 4.26 19.96 -0.01
C ILE A 93 4.30 19.31 1.37
N ASP A 94 5.35 19.63 2.15
CA ASP A 94 5.46 19.12 3.53
C ASP A 94 4.27 19.64 4.35
N PRO A 95 3.49 18.77 5.01
CA PRO A 95 2.34 19.18 5.81
C PRO A 95 2.65 20.27 6.86
N LYS A 96 3.88 20.32 7.37
CA LYS A 96 4.32 21.38 8.32
C LYS A 96 4.34 22.78 7.70
N GLU A 97 4.45 22.88 6.38
CA GLU A 97 4.51 24.15 5.65
C GLU A 97 3.12 24.70 5.33
N ILE A 98 2.06 23.88 5.53
CA ILE A 98 0.67 24.25 5.23
C ILE A 98 0.00 24.81 6.47
N GLN A 99 -0.37 26.07 6.41
CA GLN A 99 -1.16 26.77 7.44
C GLN A 99 -2.65 26.63 7.15
N ALA A 100 -3.49 26.70 8.18
CA ALA A 100 -4.96 26.57 8.05
C ALA A 100 -5.61 27.58 7.09
N GLU A 101 -4.96 28.70 6.86
CA GLU A 101 -5.46 29.81 6.01
C GLU A 101 -4.85 29.82 4.60
N GLU A 102 -3.95 28.89 4.29
CA GLU A 102 -3.29 28.84 2.99
C GLU A 102 -4.26 28.40 1.88
N PRO A 103 -4.25 29.08 0.71
CA PRO A 103 -5.18 28.79 -0.38
C PRO A 103 -4.97 27.42 -1.03
N TYR A 104 -3.82 26.79 -0.80
CA TYR A 104 -3.50 25.47 -1.38
C TYR A 104 -4.21 24.30 -0.71
N SER A 105 -4.80 24.46 0.47
CA SER A 105 -5.52 23.37 1.11
C SER A 105 -6.76 22.94 0.32
N GLY A 106 -7.27 23.81 -0.58
CA GLY A 106 -8.45 23.52 -1.43
C GLY A 106 -9.73 23.21 -0.65
N PHE A 107 -9.63 23.09 0.65
CA PHE A 107 -10.64 22.69 1.60
C PHE A 107 -10.85 23.79 2.65
N TYR A 108 -11.94 23.69 3.37
CA TYR A 108 -12.41 24.70 4.32
C TYR A 108 -11.31 25.20 5.27
N LYS A 109 -11.35 26.50 5.57
CA LYS A 109 -10.41 27.23 6.44
C LYS A 109 -10.29 26.70 7.88
N ILE A 110 -11.21 25.84 8.32
CA ILE A 110 -11.27 25.38 9.71
C ILE A 110 -10.94 23.88 9.76
N GLY A 111 -9.91 23.52 10.52
CA GLY A 111 -9.56 22.12 10.82
C GLY A 111 -8.66 21.42 9.81
N HIS A 112 -8.12 22.10 8.82
CA HIS A 112 -7.30 21.50 7.75
C HIS A 112 -5.86 22.03 7.70
N ALA A 113 -5.34 22.53 8.82
CA ALA A 113 -3.91 22.79 8.94
C ALA A 113 -3.11 21.47 8.74
N HIS A 114 -1.94 21.59 8.15
CA HIS A 114 -1.03 20.45 7.91
C HIS A 114 -1.61 19.35 7.01
N VAL A 115 -2.49 19.73 6.10
CA VAL A 115 -2.99 18.85 5.03
C VAL A 115 -2.04 18.96 3.84
N GLY A 116 -1.39 17.88 3.45
CA GLY A 116 -0.35 17.87 2.41
C GLY A 116 -0.89 17.55 1.02
N PRO A 117 -1.05 18.55 0.11
CA PRO A 117 -1.33 18.27 -1.29
C PRO A 117 -0.20 17.45 -1.91
N PHE A 118 -0.55 16.53 -2.81
CA PHE A 118 0.44 15.72 -3.49
C PHE A 118 0.01 15.34 -4.91
N ASP A 119 1.00 15.05 -5.76
CA ASP A 119 0.82 14.52 -7.09
C ASP A 119 0.72 12.99 -7.05
N HIS A 120 -0.35 12.44 -7.62
CA HIS A 120 -0.64 11.00 -7.60
C HIS A 120 0.39 10.18 -8.39
N GLU A 121 0.93 10.71 -9.49
CA GLU A 121 1.93 10.00 -10.30
C GLU A 121 3.28 9.98 -9.57
N CYS A 122 3.65 11.09 -8.95
CA CYS A 122 4.83 11.15 -8.09
C CYS A 122 4.72 10.16 -6.91
N PHE A 123 3.53 10.05 -6.30
CA PHE A 123 3.29 9.06 -5.23
C PHE A 123 3.47 7.62 -5.72
N LYS A 124 2.97 7.27 -6.91
CA LYS A 124 3.20 5.95 -7.52
C LYS A 124 4.68 5.66 -7.67
N GLN A 125 5.41 6.60 -8.25
CA GLN A 125 6.86 6.45 -8.48
C GLN A 125 7.60 6.26 -7.16
N VAL A 126 7.49 7.20 -6.24
CA VAL A 126 8.22 7.17 -4.95
C VAL A 126 7.90 5.93 -4.15
N SER A 127 6.61 5.54 -4.07
CA SER A 127 6.21 4.34 -3.33
C SER A 127 6.73 3.06 -3.97
N THR A 128 6.74 2.99 -5.30
CA THR A 128 7.33 1.84 -6.03
C THR A 128 8.83 1.75 -5.77
N ASP A 129 9.56 2.86 -5.90
CA ASP A 129 11.00 2.91 -5.66
C ASP A 129 11.34 2.47 -4.24
N MET A 130 10.62 2.96 -3.24
CA MET A 130 10.82 2.58 -1.83
C MET A 130 10.54 1.10 -1.55
N LEU A 131 9.51 0.51 -2.19
CA LEU A 131 9.23 -0.92 -2.10
C LEU A 131 10.38 -1.75 -2.68
N LEU A 132 10.85 -1.40 -3.88
CA LEU A 132 11.94 -2.10 -4.55
C LEU A 132 13.28 -1.94 -3.81
N GLU A 133 13.60 -0.74 -3.34
CA GLU A 133 14.78 -0.48 -2.50
C GLU A 133 14.77 -1.29 -1.20
N ALA A 134 13.59 -1.50 -0.61
CA ALA A 134 13.44 -2.34 0.57
C ALA A 134 13.57 -3.84 0.29
N GLY A 135 13.62 -4.25 -0.99
CA GLY A 135 13.69 -5.65 -1.42
C GLY A 135 12.33 -6.37 -1.45
N VAL A 136 11.23 -5.63 -1.53
CA VAL A 136 9.90 -6.22 -1.68
C VAL A 136 9.72 -6.77 -3.09
N THR A 137 9.29 -8.02 -3.20
CA THR A 137 8.81 -8.57 -4.48
C THR A 137 7.42 -8.02 -4.78
N LEU A 138 7.30 -7.24 -5.84
CA LEU A 138 6.03 -6.59 -6.22
C LEU A 138 5.37 -7.35 -7.37
N LEU A 139 4.11 -7.78 -7.17
CA LEU A 139 3.32 -8.50 -8.16
C LEU A 139 2.02 -7.74 -8.45
N LEU A 140 2.00 -7.02 -9.56
CA LEU A 140 0.87 -6.19 -10.00
C LEU A 140 -0.06 -6.96 -10.95
N HIS A 141 -1.24 -6.38 -11.26
CA HIS A 141 -2.30 -7.02 -12.07
C HIS A 141 -2.66 -8.41 -11.56
N THR A 142 -2.67 -8.59 -10.23
CA THR A 142 -2.88 -9.88 -9.59
C THR A 142 -4.02 -9.78 -8.59
N PHE A 143 -5.06 -10.59 -8.82
CA PHE A 143 -6.27 -10.61 -8.00
C PHE A 143 -6.13 -11.62 -6.88
N PHE A 144 -6.63 -11.27 -5.70
CA PHE A 144 -6.94 -12.22 -4.66
C PHE A 144 -8.15 -13.08 -5.09
N VAL A 145 -8.06 -14.39 -4.88
CA VAL A 145 -9.13 -15.33 -5.22
C VAL A 145 -9.65 -16.05 -3.99
N ASP A 146 -8.73 -16.64 -3.20
CA ASP A 146 -9.09 -17.46 -2.04
C ASP A 146 -7.87 -17.66 -1.14
N VAL A 147 -8.05 -18.36 -0.02
CA VAL A 147 -6.98 -18.74 0.89
C VAL A 147 -6.81 -20.24 0.96
N VAL A 148 -5.58 -20.68 1.17
CA VAL A 148 -5.25 -22.08 1.50
C VAL A 148 -5.13 -22.20 3.00
N MET A 149 -5.97 -23.01 3.61
CA MET A 149 -5.99 -23.24 5.05
C MET A 149 -5.29 -24.55 5.42
N GLU A 150 -4.43 -24.51 6.41
CA GLU A 150 -3.92 -25.69 7.13
C GLU A 150 -4.41 -25.60 8.56
N GLU A 151 -5.34 -26.47 8.91
CA GLU A 151 -6.08 -26.44 10.18
C GLU A 151 -6.78 -25.09 10.40
N LYS A 152 -6.25 -24.24 11.27
CA LYS A 152 -6.78 -22.90 11.60
C LYS A 152 -5.87 -21.75 11.14
N ARG A 153 -4.88 -22.05 10.30
CA ARG A 153 -3.88 -21.10 9.83
C ARG A 153 -3.98 -20.93 8.32
N ILE A 154 -3.88 -19.71 7.84
CA ILE A 154 -3.67 -19.44 6.41
C ILE A 154 -2.23 -19.84 6.09
N SER A 155 -2.04 -20.81 5.18
CA SER A 155 -0.73 -21.29 4.71
C SER A 155 -0.36 -20.72 3.35
N GLY A 156 -1.32 -20.09 2.66
CA GLY A 156 -1.11 -19.46 1.38
C GLY A 156 -2.34 -18.72 0.87
N VAL A 157 -2.14 -17.99 -0.20
CA VAL A 157 -3.20 -17.24 -0.90
C VAL A 157 -3.26 -17.68 -2.35
N VAL A 158 -4.47 -17.98 -2.82
CA VAL A 158 -4.75 -18.22 -4.24
C VAL A 158 -4.86 -16.89 -4.94
N VAL A 159 -4.09 -16.71 -6.00
CA VAL A 159 -4.09 -15.50 -6.83
C VAL A 159 -4.38 -15.84 -8.28
N ALA A 160 -4.89 -14.86 -9.03
CA ALA A 160 -5.12 -14.96 -10.46
C ALA A 160 -4.55 -13.73 -11.18
N ASN A 161 -3.84 -13.96 -12.28
CA ASN A 161 -3.32 -12.93 -13.18
C ASN A 161 -3.30 -13.42 -14.63
N LYS A 162 -2.63 -12.70 -15.52
CA LYS A 162 -2.56 -13.08 -16.96
C LYS A 162 -1.85 -14.43 -17.20
N SER A 163 -1.03 -14.90 -16.27
CA SER A 163 -0.37 -16.21 -16.33
C SER A 163 -1.26 -17.35 -15.82
N GLY A 164 -2.44 -17.03 -15.30
CA GLY A 164 -3.39 -17.99 -14.74
C GLY A 164 -3.48 -17.91 -13.21
N MET A 165 -4.00 -18.99 -12.61
CA MET A 165 -4.13 -19.12 -11.16
C MET A 165 -2.93 -19.84 -10.57
N SER A 166 -2.48 -19.37 -9.42
CA SER A 166 -1.40 -19.97 -8.64
C SER A 166 -1.58 -19.72 -7.14
N VAL A 167 -0.73 -20.35 -6.33
CA VAL A 167 -0.70 -20.18 -4.87
C VAL A 167 0.61 -19.47 -4.49
N ILE A 168 0.52 -18.46 -3.63
CA ILE A 168 1.68 -17.90 -2.94
C ILE A 168 1.62 -18.43 -1.50
N ARG A 169 2.64 -19.20 -1.10
CA ARG A 169 2.77 -19.66 0.28
C ARG A 169 3.35 -18.57 1.16
N ALA A 170 2.85 -18.45 2.39
CA ALA A 170 3.34 -17.45 3.32
C ALA A 170 3.27 -17.94 4.77
N LYS A 171 4.24 -17.53 5.58
CA LYS A 171 4.20 -17.75 7.03
C LYS A 171 3.19 -16.82 7.70
N ILE A 172 3.11 -15.58 7.22
CA ILE A 172 2.19 -14.53 7.70
C ILE A 172 1.55 -13.88 6.48
N VAL A 173 0.24 -13.67 6.54
CA VAL A 173 -0.51 -12.89 5.56
C VAL A 173 -1.02 -11.62 6.23
N ILE A 174 -0.77 -10.46 5.62
CA ILE A 174 -1.27 -9.16 6.08
C ILE A 174 -2.31 -8.69 5.05
N ASP A 175 -3.57 -8.62 5.47
CA ASP A 175 -4.64 -8.11 4.63
C ASP A 175 -4.68 -6.58 4.69
N CYS A 176 -4.45 -5.96 3.54
CA CYS A 176 -4.52 -4.52 3.29
C CYS A 176 -5.39 -4.22 2.06
N SER A 177 -6.30 -5.12 1.72
CA SER A 177 -7.10 -5.04 0.48
C SER A 177 -8.15 -3.92 0.50
N GLY A 178 -8.60 -3.48 1.69
CA GLY A 178 -9.54 -2.38 1.89
C GLY A 178 -11.01 -2.77 1.86
#